data_eea9b8fedb7ba08387a1ddc88c93c5a0
#
_entry.id   eea9b8fedb7ba08387a1ddc88c93c5a0
#
_cell.length_a   1.000
_cell.length_b   1.000
_cell.length_c   1.000
_cell.angle_alpha   90.00
_cell.angle_beta   90.00
_cell.angle_gamma   90.00
#
_symmetry.space_group_name_H-M   'P 1'
#
loop_
_entity.id
_entity.type
_entity.pdbx_description
1 polymer ?
#
loop_
_entity_poly.entity_id
_entity_poly.type
_entity_poly.pdbx_seq_one_letter_code
_entity_poly.pdbx_strand_id
1 'polypeptide(L)'
;MSTVPDVDRNSENMSTDSKYALALEHSISEGKWWSVMWGFGDSFLPAFAVLLQATTTQLGLLVSIPQLFAAIVQLSAIRIESNQVSRKSMLIWMTLFQGIAWFTIFLVPWSTGSVVVLIALATLYAGLGAMGLPFWVSWMGDLVPEDTRGTYFGRRNRIIGVVTLIALAAAGIILNIASKWDAMMGFALLFFIAGTARIYSARYFKLQHEPELHLKPVERYGIKDFISGMGKSSFGMFTIYVSLMNVA
;
A
#
# COMPACT_ATOMS: atom_id res chain seq x y z
N MET A 1 -25.77 47.67 5.90
CA MET A 1 -25.32 46.46 6.60
C MET A 1 -26.16 45.31 6.05
N SER A 2 -25.73 44.72 4.92
CA SER A 2 -26.49 43.71 4.18
C SER A 2 -26.07 42.31 4.67
N THR A 3 -26.99 41.64 5.31
CA THR A 3 -26.88 40.24 5.68
C THR A 3 -26.99 39.40 4.40
N VAL A 4 -25.88 38.86 3.94
CA VAL A 4 -25.85 37.78 2.92
C VAL A 4 -26.57 36.58 3.50
N PRO A 5 -27.50 35.92 2.76
CA PRO A 5 -28.32 34.86 3.32
C PRO A 5 -27.50 33.60 3.63
N ASP A 6 -27.81 32.99 4.75
CA ASP A 6 -27.24 31.72 5.30
C ASP A 6 -27.45 30.49 4.38
N VAL A 7 -28.16 30.66 3.27
CA VAL A 7 -28.53 29.63 2.29
C VAL A 7 -27.31 29.19 1.45
N ASP A 8 -26.39 30.09 1.12
CA ASP A 8 -25.20 29.76 0.31
C ASP A 8 -24.18 28.94 1.10
N ARG A 9 -23.98 29.21 2.40
CA ARG A 9 -23.08 28.42 3.25
C ARG A 9 -23.55 26.99 3.45
N ASN A 10 -24.84 26.75 3.58
CA ASN A 10 -25.39 25.40 3.74
C ASN A 10 -25.29 24.56 2.46
N SER A 11 -25.45 25.19 1.29
CA SER A 11 -25.28 24.48 0.01
C SER A 11 -23.83 24.16 -0.31
N GLU A 12 -22.87 25.01 0.02
CA GLU A 12 -21.44 24.76 -0.11
C GLU A 12 -20.96 23.68 0.87
N ASN A 13 -21.42 23.70 2.12
CA ASN A 13 -21.09 22.67 3.11
C ASN A 13 -21.66 21.31 2.72
N MET A 14 -22.91 21.22 2.27
CA MET A 14 -23.49 19.97 1.77
C MET A 14 -22.76 19.42 0.54
N SER A 15 -22.29 20.27 -0.36
CA SER A 15 -21.50 19.84 -1.52
C SER A 15 -20.11 19.33 -1.12
N THR A 16 -19.52 19.91 -0.09
CA THR A 16 -18.22 19.52 0.45
C THR A 16 -18.30 18.19 1.18
N ASP A 17 -19.26 18.00 2.08
CA ASP A 17 -19.49 16.74 2.79
C ASP A 17 -19.74 15.57 1.84
N SER A 18 -20.48 15.80 0.76
CA SER A 18 -20.72 14.81 -0.28
C SER A 18 -19.43 14.41 -1.01
N LYS A 19 -18.51 15.34 -1.28
CA LYS A 19 -17.21 15.07 -1.90
C LYS A 19 -16.31 14.25 -0.98
N TYR A 20 -16.29 14.56 0.32
CA TYR A 20 -15.52 13.78 1.31
C TYR A 20 -16.07 12.36 1.46
N ALA A 21 -17.37 12.18 1.56
CA ALA A 21 -18.02 10.87 1.64
C ALA A 21 -17.67 10.00 0.41
N LEU A 22 -17.76 10.58 -0.79
CA LEU A 22 -17.41 9.88 -2.04
C LEU A 22 -15.91 9.53 -2.10
N ALA A 23 -15.02 10.41 -1.63
CA ALA A 23 -13.60 10.14 -1.57
C ALA A 23 -13.27 8.97 -0.62
N LEU A 24 -13.96 8.86 0.52
CA LEU A 24 -13.82 7.75 1.46
C LEU A 24 -14.29 6.42 0.84
N GLU A 25 -15.36 6.41 0.05
CA GLU A 25 -15.80 5.22 -0.68
C GLU A 25 -14.81 4.81 -1.78
N HIS A 26 -14.22 5.77 -2.48
CA HIS A 26 -13.15 5.50 -3.43
C HIS A 26 -11.90 4.92 -2.75
N SER A 27 -11.57 5.38 -1.53
CA SER A 27 -10.47 4.79 -0.75
C SER A 27 -10.74 3.32 -0.35
N ILE A 28 -11.99 2.97 -0.02
CA ILE A 28 -12.36 1.56 0.23
C ILE A 28 -12.23 0.75 -1.07
N SER A 29 -12.67 1.30 -2.19
CA SER A 29 -12.61 0.63 -3.49
C SER A 29 -11.16 0.44 -3.96
N GLU A 30 -10.29 1.42 -3.75
CA GLU A 30 -8.85 1.30 -3.94
C GLU A 30 -8.29 0.13 -3.12
N GLY A 31 -8.62 0.10 -1.82
CA GLY A 31 -8.19 -0.96 -0.91
C GLY A 31 -8.64 -2.36 -1.32
N LYS A 32 -9.83 -2.51 -1.91
CA LYS A 32 -10.29 -3.80 -2.47
C LYS A 32 -9.37 -4.29 -3.60
N TRP A 33 -9.02 -3.42 -4.54
CA TRP A 33 -8.15 -3.77 -5.65
C TRP A 33 -6.71 -4.00 -5.21
N TRP A 34 -6.23 -3.25 -4.22
CA TRP A 34 -4.97 -3.54 -3.55
C TRP A 34 -4.97 -4.93 -2.91
N SER A 35 -6.08 -5.32 -2.25
CA SER A 35 -6.22 -6.65 -1.65
C SER A 35 -6.20 -7.78 -2.68
N VAL A 36 -6.83 -7.57 -3.84
CA VAL A 36 -6.75 -8.52 -4.96
C VAL A 36 -5.29 -8.67 -5.42
N MET A 37 -4.59 -7.56 -5.65
CA MET A 37 -3.17 -7.59 -6.01
C MET A 37 -2.35 -8.33 -4.96
N TRP A 38 -2.56 -8.04 -3.67
CA TRP A 38 -1.81 -8.67 -2.59
C TRP A 38 -2.10 -10.18 -2.50
N GLY A 39 -3.36 -10.59 -2.62
CA GLY A 39 -3.78 -11.99 -2.56
C GLY A 39 -3.29 -12.83 -3.75
N PHE A 40 -3.27 -12.28 -4.95
CA PHE A 40 -2.82 -12.97 -6.16
C PHE A 40 -1.30 -12.86 -6.40
N GLY A 41 -0.68 -11.77 -5.93
CA GLY A 41 0.72 -11.45 -6.18
C GLY A 41 1.63 -11.74 -4.99
N ASP A 42 1.70 -10.81 -4.03
CA ASP A 42 2.66 -10.84 -2.90
C ASP A 42 2.67 -12.17 -2.17
N SER A 43 1.49 -12.74 -1.90
CA SER A 43 1.34 -14.00 -1.14
C SER A 43 1.91 -15.20 -1.88
N PHE A 44 2.08 -15.13 -3.20
CA PHE A 44 2.59 -16.23 -4.02
C PHE A 44 4.02 -16.03 -4.52
N LEU A 45 4.68 -14.91 -4.19
CA LEU A 45 6.09 -14.69 -4.53
C LEU A 45 7.04 -15.79 -4.01
N PRO A 46 6.94 -16.23 -2.74
CA PRO A 46 7.78 -17.32 -2.26
C PRO A 46 7.53 -18.65 -3.01
N ALA A 47 6.28 -18.95 -3.33
CA ALA A 47 5.93 -20.15 -4.08
C ALA A 47 6.48 -20.10 -5.53
N PHE A 48 6.45 -18.93 -6.17
CA PHE A 48 7.08 -18.72 -7.47
C PHE A 48 8.61 -18.89 -7.41
N ALA A 49 9.25 -18.38 -6.36
CA ALA A 49 10.68 -18.59 -6.16
C ALA A 49 11.04 -20.09 -5.99
N VAL A 50 10.20 -20.86 -5.29
CA VAL A 50 10.36 -22.32 -5.19
C VAL A 50 10.24 -22.99 -6.56
N LEU A 51 9.30 -22.55 -7.40
CA LEU A 51 9.19 -23.06 -8.77
C LEU A 51 10.46 -22.77 -9.60
N LEU A 52 11.12 -21.63 -9.36
CA LEU A 52 12.41 -21.28 -9.95
C LEU A 52 13.62 -21.95 -9.26
N GLN A 53 13.38 -22.96 -8.41
CA GLN A 53 14.41 -23.72 -7.69
C GLN A 53 15.24 -22.87 -6.72
N ALA A 54 14.61 -21.90 -6.05
CA ALA A 54 15.27 -21.08 -5.03
C ALA A 54 15.79 -21.92 -3.87
N THR A 55 16.99 -21.63 -3.43
CA THR A 55 17.54 -22.20 -2.19
C THR A 55 16.86 -21.59 -0.96
N THR A 56 16.97 -22.26 0.20
CA THR A 56 16.43 -21.75 1.47
C THR A 56 16.98 -20.35 1.81
N THR A 57 18.28 -20.13 1.54
CA THR A 57 18.90 -18.80 1.72
C THR A 57 18.26 -17.75 0.81
N GLN A 58 18.01 -18.08 -0.46
CA GLN A 58 17.37 -17.16 -1.40
C GLN A 58 15.93 -16.85 -1.01
N LEU A 59 15.19 -17.81 -0.44
CA LEU A 59 13.85 -17.56 0.11
C LEU A 59 13.90 -16.58 1.29
N GLY A 60 14.86 -16.74 2.18
CA GLY A 60 15.10 -15.79 3.26
C GLY A 60 15.45 -14.39 2.75
N LEU A 61 16.32 -14.30 1.73
CA LEU A 61 16.69 -13.03 1.11
C LEU A 61 15.53 -12.37 0.35
N LEU A 62 14.64 -13.15 -0.27
CA LEU A 62 13.44 -12.65 -0.96
C LEU A 62 12.48 -11.93 0.01
N VAL A 63 12.48 -12.29 1.28
CA VAL A 63 11.68 -11.62 2.31
C VAL A 63 12.46 -10.47 2.94
N SER A 64 13.70 -10.68 3.34
CA SER A 64 14.47 -9.73 4.16
C SER A 64 14.98 -8.51 3.36
N ILE A 65 15.52 -8.70 2.16
CA ILE A 65 16.08 -7.59 1.36
C ILE A 65 15.02 -6.57 0.97
N PRO A 66 13.83 -6.97 0.42
CA PRO A 66 12.75 -6.02 0.13
C PRO A 66 12.29 -5.22 1.35
N GLN A 67 12.18 -5.86 2.51
CA GLN A 67 11.75 -5.21 3.76
C GLN A 67 12.77 -4.15 4.24
N LEU A 68 14.07 -4.48 4.22
CA LEU A 68 15.11 -3.54 4.58
C LEU A 68 15.16 -2.35 3.63
N PHE A 69 15.09 -2.61 2.32
CA PHE A 69 15.06 -1.55 1.32
C PHE A 69 13.81 -0.67 1.47
N ALA A 70 12.64 -1.27 1.69
CA ALA A 70 11.39 -0.57 1.93
C ALA A 70 11.49 0.39 3.14
N ALA A 71 12.09 -0.05 4.24
CA ALA A 71 12.29 0.80 5.42
C ALA A 71 13.17 2.03 5.11
N ILE A 72 14.25 1.86 4.35
CA ILE A 72 15.14 2.97 3.95
C ILE A 72 14.39 3.96 3.03
N VAL A 73 13.66 3.44 2.05
CA VAL A 73 12.88 4.25 1.10
C VAL A 73 11.78 5.03 1.83
N GLN A 74 11.08 4.38 2.77
CA GLN A 74 10.02 5.03 3.56
C GLN A 74 10.55 6.24 4.36
N LEU A 75 11.73 6.14 4.96
CA LEU A 75 12.37 7.27 5.66
C LEU A 75 12.70 8.43 4.71
N SER A 76 13.06 8.12 3.47
CA SER A 76 13.32 9.13 2.43
C SER A 76 12.04 9.82 1.95
N ALA A 77 10.94 9.09 1.87
CA ALA A 77 9.64 9.59 1.41
C ALA A 77 9.09 10.72 2.29
N ILE A 78 9.33 10.67 3.60
CA ILE A 78 8.91 11.72 4.55
C ILE A 78 9.54 13.08 4.20
N ARG A 79 10.78 13.09 3.69
CA ARG A 79 11.47 14.32 3.27
C ARG A 79 10.90 14.88 1.96
N ILE A 80 10.42 14.02 1.06
CA ILE A 80 9.83 14.41 -0.22
C ILE A 80 8.45 15.03 0.00
N GLU A 81 7.65 14.48 0.91
CA GLU A 81 6.32 15.00 1.25
C GLU A 81 6.38 16.46 1.73
N SER A 82 7.42 16.84 2.46
CA SER A 82 7.61 18.21 2.93
C SER A 82 7.80 19.25 1.81
N ASN A 83 8.05 18.83 0.57
CA ASN A 83 8.33 19.69 -0.58
C ASN A 83 7.09 20.06 -1.42
N GLN A 84 5.88 19.99 -0.86
CA GLN A 84 4.61 20.35 -1.52
C GLN A 84 4.30 19.55 -2.80
N VAL A 85 4.79 18.33 -2.88
CA VAL A 85 4.42 17.42 -3.97
C VAL A 85 3.00 16.90 -3.75
N SER A 86 2.15 16.93 -4.80
CA SER A 86 0.80 16.37 -4.72
C SER A 86 0.84 14.89 -4.32
N ARG A 87 0.24 14.59 -3.15
CA ARG A 87 0.11 13.23 -2.60
C ARG A 87 -0.62 12.32 -3.59
N LYS A 88 -1.67 12.84 -4.19
CA LYS A 88 -2.45 12.15 -5.22
C LYS A 88 -1.60 11.74 -6.42
N SER A 89 -0.81 12.66 -6.96
CA SER A 89 0.04 12.39 -8.11
C SER A 89 1.09 11.32 -7.79
N MET A 90 1.76 11.42 -6.63
CA MET A 90 2.73 10.43 -6.17
C MET A 90 2.11 9.05 -6.04
N LEU A 91 0.95 8.93 -5.38
CA LEU A 91 0.27 7.64 -5.20
C LEU A 91 -0.18 7.03 -6.53
N ILE A 92 -0.67 7.84 -7.47
CA ILE A 92 -1.03 7.34 -8.80
C ILE A 92 0.19 6.74 -9.50
N TRP A 93 1.31 7.47 -9.58
CA TRP A 93 2.50 6.98 -10.25
C TRP A 93 3.12 5.75 -9.56
N MET A 94 3.25 5.76 -8.22
CA MET A 94 3.76 4.60 -7.48
C MET A 94 2.88 3.37 -7.71
N THR A 95 1.57 3.54 -7.71
CA THR A 95 0.62 2.46 -7.94
C THR A 95 0.71 1.91 -9.37
N LEU A 96 0.85 2.78 -10.38
CA LEU A 96 1.03 2.34 -11.77
C LEU A 96 2.35 1.59 -11.95
N PHE A 97 3.46 2.11 -11.42
CA PHE A 97 4.75 1.42 -11.48
C PHE A 97 4.73 0.08 -10.75
N GLN A 98 4.04 -0.02 -9.60
CA GLN A 98 3.84 -1.31 -8.93
C GLN A 98 3.05 -2.29 -9.80
N GLY A 99 2.01 -1.82 -10.48
CA GLY A 99 1.23 -2.67 -11.40
C GLY A 99 2.07 -3.19 -12.57
N ILE A 100 2.90 -2.32 -13.16
CA ILE A 100 3.85 -2.71 -14.23
C ILE A 100 4.91 -3.68 -13.69
N ALA A 101 5.38 -3.46 -12.46
CA ALA A 101 6.38 -4.32 -11.84
C ALA A 101 5.92 -5.79 -11.74
N TRP A 102 4.64 -6.07 -11.55
CA TRP A 102 4.11 -7.44 -11.52
C TRP A 102 4.34 -8.20 -12.84
N PHE A 103 4.22 -7.53 -13.97
CA PHE A 103 4.52 -8.16 -15.27
C PHE A 103 6.00 -8.44 -15.42
N THR A 104 6.86 -7.53 -14.98
CA THR A 104 8.32 -7.75 -15.02
C THR A 104 8.78 -8.80 -14.01
N ILE A 105 8.18 -8.87 -12.82
CA ILE A 105 8.43 -9.88 -11.78
C ILE A 105 8.14 -11.30 -12.32
N PHE A 106 7.18 -11.46 -13.20
CA PHE A 106 6.93 -12.74 -13.85
C PHE A 106 7.85 -12.96 -15.05
N LEU A 107 7.83 -12.05 -16.03
CA LEU A 107 8.45 -12.26 -17.35
C LEU A 107 9.96 -12.43 -17.28
N VAL A 108 10.66 -11.62 -16.47
CA VAL A 108 12.12 -11.62 -16.46
C VAL A 108 12.69 -12.83 -15.72
N PRO A 109 12.27 -13.19 -14.50
CA PRO A 109 12.72 -14.43 -13.86
C PRO A 109 12.33 -15.69 -14.64
N TRP A 110 11.15 -15.71 -15.27
CA TRP A 110 10.73 -16.82 -16.12
C TRP A 110 11.70 -17.04 -17.30
N SER A 111 12.06 -15.97 -17.99
CA SER A 111 12.98 -16.06 -19.16
C SER A 111 14.43 -16.35 -18.78
N THR A 112 14.88 -15.90 -17.61
CA THR A 112 16.27 -16.06 -17.13
C THR A 112 16.47 -17.23 -16.18
N GLY A 113 15.41 -17.75 -15.57
CA GLY A 113 15.47 -18.74 -14.49
C GLY A 113 16.13 -18.20 -13.20
N SER A 114 16.34 -16.89 -13.09
CA SER A 114 17.17 -16.29 -12.04
C SER A 114 16.35 -15.82 -10.84
N VAL A 115 16.51 -16.50 -9.71
CA VAL A 115 15.94 -16.08 -8.41
C VAL A 115 16.55 -14.74 -7.93
N VAL A 116 17.81 -14.46 -8.26
CA VAL A 116 18.46 -13.19 -7.89
C VAL A 116 17.75 -12.01 -8.56
N VAL A 117 17.37 -12.17 -9.82
CA VAL A 117 16.58 -11.15 -10.56
C VAL A 117 15.19 -11.00 -9.94
N LEU A 118 14.56 -12.09 -9.52
CA LEU A 118 13.28 -12.03 -8.79
C LEU A 118 13.41 -11.20 -7.51
N ILE A 119 14.45 -11.45 -6.70
CA ILE A 119 14.72 -10.70 -5.46
C ILE A 119 14.92 -9.22 -5.77
N ALA A 120 15.70 -8.88 -6.79
CA ALA A 120 15.93 -7.48 -7.18
C ALA A 120 14.64 -6.76 -7.60
N LEU A 121 13.81 -7.41 -8.43
CA LEU A 121 12.53 -6.84 -8.86
C LEU A 121 11.52 -6.73 -7.70
N ALA A 122 11.43 -7.73 -6.84
CA ALA A 122 10.61 -7.69 -5.63
C ALA A 122 11.06 -6.56 -4.68
N THR A 123 12.37 -6.30 -4.60
CA THR A 123 12.94 -5.20 -3.81
C THR A 123 12.52 -3.84 -4.36
N LEU A 124 12.60 -3.64 -5.68
CA LEU A 124 12.15 -2.40 -6.32
C LEU A 124 10.62 -2.20 -6.13
N TYR A 125 9.85 -3.25 -6.33
CA TYR A 125 8.40 -3.25 -6.10
C TYR A 125 8.05 -2.85 -4.65
N ALA A 126 8.71 -3.44 -3.66
CA ALA A 126 8.50 -3.13 -2.25
C ALA A 126 8.88 -1.67 -1.94
N GLY A 127 9.97 -1.16 -2.52
CA GLY A 127 10.38 0.23 -2.40
C GLY A 127 9.33 1.21 -2.92
N LEU A 128 8.70 0.91 -4.07
CA LEU A 128 7.60 1.73 -4.60
C LEU A 128 6.41 1.81 -3.64
N GLY A 129 6.05 0.68 -3.00
CA GLY A 129 4.97 0.65 -2.00
C GLY A 129 5.33 1.44 -0.75
N ALA A 130 6.54 1.26 -0.25
CA ALA A 130 7.05 1.94 0.93
C ALA A 130 7.13 3.46 0.74
N MET A 131 7.51 3.92 -0.47
CA MET A 131 7.51 5.34 -0.81
C MET A 131 6.11 5.93 -0.80
N GLY A 132 5.09 5.20 -1.24
CA GLY A 132 3.69 5.66 -1.28
C GLY A 132 3.02 5.75 0.09
N LEU A 133 3.46 4.93 1.05
CA LEU A 133 2.76 4.79 2.33
C LEU A 133 2.66 6.09 3.15
N PRO A 134 3.69 6.91 3.34
CA PRO A 134 3.57 8.19 4.05
C PRO A 134 2.58 9.16 3.39
N PHE A 135 2.59 9.24 2.06
CA PHE A 135 1.64 10.08 1.31
C PHE A 135 0.19 9.62 1.52
N TRP A 136 -0.03 8.30 1.52
CA TRP A 136 -1.36 7.75 1.79
C TRP A 136 -1.82 8.02 3.22
N VAL A 137 -0.94 7.82 4.22
CA VAL A 137 -1.26 8.07 5.63
C VAL A 137 -1.59 9.54 5.88
N SER A 138 -0.78 10.45 5.33
CA SER A 138 -1.01 11.88 5.40
C SER A 138 -2.34 12.28 4.75
N TRP A 139 -2.61 11.80 3.54
CA TRP A 139 -3.88 12.07 2.84
C TRP A 139 -5.08 11.56 3.62
N MET A 140 -5.04 10.32 4.12
CA MET A 140 -6.13 9.76 4.92
C MET A 140 -6.28 10.46 6.27
N GLY A 141 -5.20 10.97 6.84
CA GLY A 141 -5.23 11.78 8.05
C GLY A 141 -6.02 13.07 7.90
N ASP A 142 -5.94 13.71 6.72
CA ASP A 142 -6.71 14.94 6.41
C ASP A 142 -8.13 14.63 5.91
N LEU A 143 -8.34 13.47 5.27
CA LEU A 143 -9.62 13.09 4.67
C LEU A 143 -10.61 12.53 5.69
N VAL A 144 -10.12 11.80 6.72
CA VAL A 144 -10.96 11.11 7.70
C VAL A 144 -11.05 11.91 8.98
N PRO A 145 -12.24 12.42 9.39
CA PRO A 145 -12.43 13.14 10.63
C PRO A 145 -11.99 12.31 11.84
N GLU A 146 -11.45 12.97 12.87
CA GLU A 146 -10.88 12.29 14.04
C GLU A 146 -11.89 11.45 14.83
N ASP A 147 -13.11 11.94 14.95
CA ASP A 147 -14.23 11.29 15.65
C ASP A 147 -14.73 10.02 14.97
N THR A 148 -14.64 9.94 13.63
CA THR A 148 -15.10 8.79 12.83
C THR A 148 -13.96 7.86 12.38
N ARG A 149 -12.71 8.23 12.64
CA ARG A 149 -11.51 7.56 12.16
C ARG A 149 -11.47 6.07 12.51
N GLY A 150 -11.78 5.71 13.76
CA GLY A 150 -11.81 4.33 14.20
C GLY A 150 -12.87 3.49 13.47
N THR A 151 -14.07 4.03 13.32
CA THR A 151 -15.19 3.38 12.63
C THR A 151 -14.90 3.19 11.14
N TYR A 152 -14.36 4.22 10.49
CA TYR A 152 -13.99 4.17 9.07
C TYR A 152 -12.92 3.12 8.80
N PHE A 153 -11.78 3.18 9.51
CA PHE A 153 -10.70 2.21 9.29
C PHE A 153 -11.11 0.80 9.71
N GLY A 154 -11.92 0.64 10.75
CA GLY A 154 -12.49 -0.65 11.12
C GLY A 154 -13.34 -1.26 9.99
N ARG A 155 -14.24 -0.47 9.39
CA ARG A 155 -15.03 -0.89 8.22
C ARG A 155 -14.14 -1.20 7.01
N ARG A 156 -13.21 -0.32 6.69
CA ARG A 156 -12.27 -0.48 5.57
C ARG A 156 -11.44 -1.75 5.73
N ASN A 157 -10.82 -1.96 6.87
CA ASN A 157 -9.97 -3.13 7.13
C ASN A 157 -10.75 -4.44 7.12
N ARG A 158 -11.99 -4.47 7.61
CA ARG A 158 -12.87 -5.63 7.49
C ARG A 158 -13.14 -6.00 6.03
N ILE A 159 -13.49 -5.02 5.20
CA ILE A 159 -13.76 -5.24 3.77
C ILE A 159 -12.50 -5.73 3.06
N ILE A 160 -11.35 -5.08 3.29
CA ILE A 160 -10.05 -5.46 2.75
C ILE A 160 -9.70 -6.89 3.16
N GLY A 161 -9.86 -7.25 4.43
CA GLY A 161 -9.57 -8.59 4.94
C GLY A 161 -10.41 -9.68 4.26
N VAL A 162 -11.71 -9.43 4.08
CA VAL A 162 -12.60 -10.37 3.36
C VAL A 162 -12.18 -10.51 1.90
N VAL A 163 -11.90 -9.41 1.21
CA VAL A 163 -11.45 -9.45 -0.19
C VAL A 163 -10.10 -10.17 -0.32
N THR A 164 -9.18 -9.93 0.60
CA THR A 164 -7.88 -10.63 0.65
C THR A 164 -8.07 -12.14 0.80
N LEU A 165 -8.94 -12.57 1.74
CA LEU A 165 -9.21 -14.00 1.95
C LEU A 165 -9.79 -14.66 0.69
N ILE A 166 -10.75 -14.00 0.04
CA ILE A 166 -11.34 -14.49 -1.21
C ILE A 166 -10.28 -14.54 -2.32
N ALA A 167 -9.46 -13.50 -2.44
CA ALA A 167 -8.39 -13.45 -3.44
C ALA A 167 -7.35 -14.56 -3.24
N LEU A 168 -6.92 -14.81 -2.00
CA LEU A 168 -6.02 -15.91 -1.65
C LEU A 168 -6.60 -17.27 -2.00
N ALA A 169 -7.87 -17.52 -1.63
CA ALA A 169 -8.54 -18.78 -1.94
C ALA A 169 -8.67 -18.97 -3.45
N ALA A 170 -9.08 -17.94 -4.19
CA ALA A 170 -9.20 -17.99 -5.65
C ALA A 170 -7.84 -18.23 -6.31
N ALA A 171 -6.80 -17.55 -5.88
CA ALA A 171 -5.44 -17.72 -6.40
C ALA A 171 -4.92 -19.15 -6.15
N GLY A 172 -5.14 -19.70 -4.94
CA GLY A 172 -4.79 -21.09 -4.63
C GLY A 172 -5.52 -22.11 -5.49
N ILE A 173 -6.82 -21.90 -5.72
CA ILE A 173 -7.61 -22.77 -6.61
C ILE A 173 -7.10 -22.70 -8.07
N ILE A 174 -6.86 -21.50 -8.58
CA ILE A 174 -6.34 -21.30 -9.93
C ILE A 174 -4.98 -22.00 -10.08
N LEU A 175 -4.07 -21.79 -9.12
CA LEU A 175 -2.75 -22.39 -9.15
C LEU A 175 -2.84 -23.93 -9.07
N ASN A 176 -3.70 -24.49 -8.21
CA ASN A 176 -3.90 -25.93 -8.11
C ASN A 176 -4.46 -26.55 -9.42
N ILE A 177 -5.35 -25.84 -10.11
CA ILE A 177 -5.88 -26.31 -11.41
C ILE A 177 -4.81 -26.19 -12.49
N ALA A 178 -4.14 -25.04 -12.58
CA ALA A 178 -3.15 -24.78 -13.60
C ALA A 178 -1.90 -25.66 -13.45
N SER A 179 -1.48 -25.98 -12.21
CA SER A 179 -0.32 -26.82 -11.95
C SER A 179 -0.47 -28.27 -12.46
N LYS A 180 -1.68 -28.71 -12.76
CA LYS A 180 -1.93 -30.03 -13.40
C LYS A 180 -1.50 -30.06 -14.87
N TRP A 181 -1.36 -28.89 -15.49
CA TRP A 181 -1.00 -28.71 -16.90
C TRP A 181 0.38 -28.07 -17.00
N ASP A 182 0.51 -26.87 -16.43
CA ASP A 182 1.76 -26.12 -16.36
C ASP A 182 1.68 -25.12 -15.19
N ALA A 183 2.52 -25.33 -14.17
CA ALA A 183 2.59 -24.45 -13.00
C ALA A 183 3.04 -23.02 -13.37
N MET A 184 3.89 -22.87 -14.40
CA MET A 184 4.37 -21.57 -14.84
C MET A 184 3.22 -20.73 -15.41
N MET A 185 2.31 -21.34 -16.19
CA MET A 185 1.09 -20.66 -16.68
C MET A 185 0.17 -20.25 -15.54
N GLY A 186 0.11 -21.06 -14.48
CA GLY A 186 -0.61 -20.70 -13.26
C GLY A 186 -0.09 -19.41 -12.63
N PHE A 187 1.21 -19.28 -12.43
CA PHE A 187 1.83 -18.06 -11.92
C PHE A 187 1.70 -16.89 -12.89
N ALA A 188 1.79 -17.12 -14.20
CA ALA A 188 1.55 -16.09 -15.21
C ALA A 188 0.16 -15.45 -15.02
N LEU A 189 -0.87 -16.28 -14.85
CA LEU A 189 -2.24 -15.80 -14.64
C LEU A 189 -2.38 -15.05 -13.31
N LEU A 190 -1.80 -15.57 -12.23
CA LEU A 190 -1.85 -14.93 -10.92
C LEU A 190 -1.22 -13.52 -10.98
N PHE A 191 -0.03 -13.39 -11.51
CA PHE A 191 0.69 -12.11 -11.56
C PHE A 191 0.11 -11.16 -12.59
N PHE A 192 -0.51 -11.68 -13.65
CA PHE A 192 -1.30 -10.86 -14.57
C PHE A 192 -2.52 -10.23 -13.88
N ILE A 193 -3.25 -11.01 -13.09
CA ILE A 193 -4.39 -10.51 -12.30
C ILE A 193 -3.88 -9.49 -11.27
N ALA A 194 -2.78 -9.76 -10.57
CA ALA A 194 -2.20 -8.87 -9.58
C ALA A 194 -1.81 -7.51 -10.21
N GLY A 195 -1.08 -7.53 -11.32
CA GLY A 195 -0.65 -6.32 -12.04
C GLY A 195 -1.84 -5.50 -12.54
N THR A 196 -2.82 -6.17 -13.17
CA THR A 196 -4.04 -5.52 -13.66
C THR A 196 -4.85 -4.92 -12.52
N ALA A 197 -5.04 -5.64 -11.41
CA ALA A 197 -5.73 -5.15 -10.23
C ALA A 197 -5.04 -3.91 -9.65
N ARG A 198 -3.70 -3.91 -9.60
CA ARG A 198 -2.94 -2.76 -9.10
C ARG A 198 -3.04 -1.54 -10.01
N ILE A 199 -2.96 -1.72 -11.32
CA ILE A 199 -3.19 -0.64 -12.29
C ILE A 199 -4.60 -0.08 -12.16
N TYR A 200 -5.60 -0.95 -12.01
CA TYR A 200 -6.99 -0.53 -11.84
C TYR A 200 -7.20 0.23 -10.52
N SER A 201 -6.48 -0.12 -9.45
CA SER A 201 -6.45 0.59 -8.18
C SER A 201 -6.05 2.06 -8.35
N ALA A 202 -5.11 2.38 -9.25
CA ALA A 202 -4.69 3.76 -9.53
C ALA A 202 -5.84 4.67 -10.00
N ARG A 203 -6.86 4.11 -10.66
CA ARG A 203 -8.06 4.86 -11.07
C ARG A 203 -8.79 5.45 -9.86
N TYR A 204 -8.87 4.71 -8.75
CA TYR A 204 -9.57 5.19 -7.55
C TYR A 204 -8.79 6.30 -6.85
N PHE A 205 -7.47 6.28 -6.84
CA PHE A 205 -6.68 7.44 -6.41
C PHE A 205 -6.98 8.67 -7.27
N LYS A 206 -7.12 8.51 -8.59
CA LYS A 206 -7.46 9.60 -9.50
C LYS A 206 -8.84 10.20 -9.21
N LEU A 207 -9.81 9.38 -8.78
CA LEU A 207 -11.19 9.79 -8.48
C LEU A 207 -11.34 10.38 -7.07
N GLN A 208 -10.42 10.10 -6.13
CA GLN A 208 -10.47 10.64 -4.78
C GLN A 208 -10.23 12.15 -4.78
N HIS A 209 -10.98 12.86 -3.93
CA HIS A 209 -10.70 14.26 -3.64
C HIS A 209 -9.45 14.36 -2.75
N GLU A 210 -8.50 15.22 -3.12
CA GLU A 210 -7.32 15.54 -2.31
C GLU A 210 -7.61 16.84 -1.55
N PRO A 211 -7.74 16.79 -0.19
CA PRO A 211 -7.85 17.99 0.62
C PRO A 211 -6.58 18.84 0.50
N GLU A 212 -6.72 20.15 0.68
CA GLU A 212 -5.56 21.02 0.77
C GLU A 212 -4.62 20.56 1.89
N LEU A 213 -3.33 20.56 1.61
CA LEU A 213 -2.32 20.15 2.57
C LEU A 213 -2.18 21.22 3.66
N HIS A 214 -2.77 20.97 4.82
CA HIS A 214 -2.56 21.80 5.99
C HIS A 214 -1.26 21.36 6.69
N LEU A 215 -0.13 21.91 6.26
CA LEU A 215 1.13 21.73 6.97
C LEU A 215 1.00 22.39 8.35
N LYS A 216 0.59 21.62 9.36
CA LYS A 216 0.81 22.06 10.75
C LYS A 216 2.32 22.17 10.96
N PRO A 217 2.83 23.24 11.60
CA PRO A 217 4.24 23.31 11.97
C PRO A 217 4.57 22.07 12.80
N VAL A 218 5.21 21.09 12.20
CA VAL A 218 5.69 19.93 12.94
C VAL A 218 6.94 20.38 13.65
N GLU A 219 6.90 20.41 14.97
CA GLU A 219 8.13 20.44 15.76
C GLU A 219 9.03 19.31 15.25
N ARG A 220 10.19 19.66 14.73
CA ARG A 220 11.13 18.68 14.17
C ARG A 220 11.70 17.83 15.30
N TYR A 221 10.98 16.80 15.68
CA TYR A 221 11.49 15.78 16.60
C TYR A 221 12.60 14.99 15.87
N GLY A 222 13.83 15.14 16.35
CA GLY A 222 14.95 14.39 15.83
C GLY A 222 14.84 12.90 16.21
N ILE A 223 15.43 12.02 15.39
CA ILE A 223 15.50 10.58 15.71
C ILE A 223 16.16 10.36 17.09
N LYS A 224 17.16 11.18 17.44
CA LYS A 224 17.81 11.14 18.77
C LYS A 224 16.84 11.45 19.90
N ASP A 225 16.00 12.48 19.72
CA ASP A 225 15.02 12.91 20.71
C ASP A 225 13.93 11.83 20.87
N PHE A 226 13.53 11.21 19.76
CA PHE A 226 12.61 10.09 19.76
C PHE A 226 13.16 8.88 20.53
N ILE A 227 14.39 8.44 20.24
CA ILE A 227 15.02 7.31 20.92
C ILE A 227 15.20 7.59 22.41
N SER A 228 15.64 8.79 22.78
CA SER A 228 15.84 9.17 24.19
C SER A 228 14.52 9.29 24.97
N GLY A 229 13.42 9.63 24.29
CA GLY A 229 12.07 9.72 24.85
C GLY A 229 11.25 8.42 24.79
N MET A 230 11.74 7.38 24.09
CA MET A 230 10.98 6.18 23.76
C MET A 230 10.48 5.42 25.01
N GLY A 231 11.30 5.32 26.06
CA GLY A 231 10.88 4.69 27.33
C GLY A 231 9.99 5.55 28.23
N LYS A 232 9.80 6.85 27.90
CA LYS A 232 9.08 7.81 28.76
C LYS A 232 7.70 8.20 28.21
N SER A 233 7.41 7.87 26.94
CA SER A 233 6.12 8.18 26.29
C SER A 233 5.31 6.92 26.05
N SER A 234 3.98 7.01 26.18
CA SER A 234 3.06 5.91 25.87
C SER A 234 3.22 5.43 24.43
N PHE A 235 3.48 6.36 23.49
CA PHE A 235 3.75 6.04 22.09
C PHE A 235 5.07 5.29 21.92
N GLY A 236 6.13 5.70 22.62
CA GLY A 236 7.41 5.01 22.59
C GLY A 236 7.33 3.59 23.15
N MET A 237 6.64 3.41 24.28
CA MET A 237 6.38 2.10 24.87
C MET A 237 5.58 1.19 23.91
N PHE A 238 4.54 1.73 23.27
CA PHE A 238 3.76 1.02 22.27
C PHE A 238 4.64 0.61 21.06
N THR A 239 5.52 1.49 20.60
CA THR A 239 6.45 1.20 19.50
C THR A 239 7.42 0.07 19.87
N ILE A 240 7.98 0.07 21.09
CA ILE A 240 8.83 -1.02 21.59
C ILE A 240 8.05 -2.33 21.60
N TYR A 241 6.84 -2.33 22.15
CA TYR A 241 5.99 -3.52 22.21
C TYR A 241 5.71 -4.11 20.82
N VAL A 242 5.25 -3.26 19.88
CA VAL A 242 4.98 -3.70 18.50
C VAL A 242 6.24 -4.20 17.80
N SER A 243 7.39 -3.54 18.01
CA SER A 243 8.66 -3.98 17.44
C SER A 243 9.08 -5.36 17.96
N LEU A 244 8.96 -5.61 19.26
CA LEU A 244 9.23 -6.92 19.85
C LEU A 244 8.30 -8.01 19.33
N MET A 245 7.00 -7.71 19.18
CA MET A 245 6.01 -8.65 18.63
C MET A 245 6.24 -8.99 17.15
N ASN A 246 6.94 -8.14 16.39
CA ASN A 246 7.28 -8.42 14.99
C ASN A 246 8.60 -9.18 14.83
N VAL A 247 9.42 -9.31 15.87
CA VAL A 247 10.70 -10.05 15.86
C VAL A 247 10.52 -11.48 16.42
N ALA A 248 9.49 -11.70 17.23
CA ALA A 248 9.16 -13.01 17.81
C ALA A 248 8.39 -13.90 16.82
#